data_680197940f4d9596014025dd548bec38
#
_entry.id   680197940f4d9596014025dd548bec38
#
_cell.length_a   1.000
_cell.length_b   1.000
_cell.length_c   1.000
_cell.angle_alpha   90.00
_cell.angle_beta   90.00
_cell.angle_gamma   90.00
#
_symmetry.space_group_name_H-M   'P 1'
#
loop_
_entity.id
_entity.type
_entity.pdbx_description
1 polymer ?
#
loop_
_entity_poly.entity_id
_entity_poly.type
_entity_poly.pdbx_seq_one_letter_code
_entity_poly.pdbx_strand_id
1 'polypeptide(L)'
;DVKFGLVISVIAISIIGVMVIGSAKQAVQGRQIIGLVAGVILMIILSMIDYVWLLNFYWILYGINIIALVCVKLFGTNVNGAQRWIDIGVTNFQPSELSKILVVVFFAKFLMNHEDDLNSAATILKAVGLIAPTLILIVLQPDLSTTLSIALVFCAMMYLAGLSYRFIGTLIAILVPVTIIFISIVVQPNQPFLHDYQQKRILAWLEPQKYASDEAYQQNNAIMAIGSGQLTGKGLNNNTTTSVKNGNFISEPQTDFIFAIVGEELGFVGCCIVIGLLLLIVVQCILIGLRAQDLAGRIICCGVAAQIGFQSFINIGVADRKSVV
;
A
#
# COMPACT_ATOMS: atom_id res chain seq x y z
N ASP A 1 26.42 -7.24 5.42
CA ASP A 1 26.14 -7.07 6.87
C ASP A 1 24.64 -6.96 7.11
N VAL A 2 24.10 -7.92 7.87
CA VAL A 2 22.68 -7.89 8.26
C VAL A 2 22.43 -6.68 9.18
N LYS A 3 21.47 -5.83 8.81
CA LYS A 3 21.07 -4.69 9.63
C LYS A 3 20.05 -5.12 10.69
N PHE A 4 20.55 -5.62 11.81
CA PHE A 4 19.73 -6.14 12.91
C PHE A 4 18.62 -5.17 13.35
N GLY A 5 18.85 -3.86 13.33
CA GLY A 5 17.83 -2.88 13.69
C GLY A 5 16.60 -2.95 12.79
N LEU A 6 16.78 -3.13 11.46
CA LEU A 6 15.67 -3.30 10.51
C LEU A 6 14.90 -4.58 10.81
N VAL A 7 15.60 -5.69 11.00
CA VAL A 7 14.98 -7.00 11.30
C VAL A 7 14.17 -6.94 12.59
N ILE A 8 14.73 -6.35 13.64
CA ILE A 8 14.04 -6.19 14.93
C ILE A 8 12.77 -5.33 14.76
N SER A 9 12.85 -4.21 14.02
CA SER A 9 11.70 -3.34 13.81
C SER A 9 10.59 -4.04 13.02
N VAL A 10 10.94 -4.82 11.99
CA VAL A 10 9.99 -5.60 11.19
C VAL A 10 9.32 -6.68 12.03
N ILE A 11 10.10 -7.40 12.86
CA ILE A 11 9.56 -8.45 13.75
C ILE A 11 8.65 -7.80 14.81
N ALA A 12 9.06 -6.68 15.41
CA ALA A 12 8.28 -6.01 16.44
C ALA A 12 6.91 -5.56 15.92
N ILE A 13 6.87 -4.88 14.75
CA ILE A 13 5.59 -4.45 14.17
C ILE A 13 4.72 -5.64 13.74
N SER A 14 5.34 -6.72 13.27
CA SER A 14 4.61 -7.94 12.88
C SER A 14 3.98 -8.65 14.09
N ILE A 15 4.66 -8.67 15.23
CA ILE A 15 4.13 -9.22 16.49
C ILE A 15 2.93 -8.37 16.96
N ILE A 16 3.07 -7.04 16.97
CA ILE A 16 1.96 -6.14 17.31
C ILE A 16 0.78 -6.39 16.36
N GLY A 17 1.03 -6.53 15.05
CA GLY A 17 0.02 -6.85 14.06
C GLY A 17 -0.72 -8.15 14.36
N VAL A 18 0.00 -9.23 14.69
CA VAL A 18 -0.62 -10.52 15.07
C VAL A 18 -1.50 -10.40 16.33
N MET A 19 -1.06 -9.64 17.31
CA MET A 19 -1.83 -9.41 18.55
C MET A 19 -3.13 -8.63 18.27
N VAL A 20 -3.03 -7.54 17.50
CA VAL A 20 -4.18 -6.68 17.20
C VAL A 20 -5.16 -7.37 16.24
N ILE A 21 -4.68 -8.10 15.23
CA ILE A 21 -5.51 -8.90 14.33
C ILE A 21 -6.22 -10.02 15.10
N GLY A 22 -5.51 -10.68 16.02
CA GLY A 22 -6.09 -11.69 16.90
C GLY A 22 -7.22 -11.14 17.78
N SER A 23 -7.06 -9.91 18.27
CA SER A 23 -8.11 -9.21 18.99
C SER A 23 -9.28 -8.83 18.11
N ALA A 24 -9.03 -8.34 16.89
CA ALA A 24 -10.07 -7.95 15.95
C ALA A 24 -10.91 -9.14 15.45
N LYS A 25 -10.25 -10.25 15.10
CA LYS A 25 -10.91 -11.47 14.58
C LYS A 25 -10.05 -12.72 14.87
N GLN A 26 -10.34 -13.40 15.96
CA GLN A 26 -9.55 -14.55 16.45
C GLN A 26 -9.39 -15.67 15.40
N ALA A 27 -10.41 -15.89 14.55
CA ALA A 27 -10.37 -16.91 13.50
C ALA A 27 -9.27 -16.68 12.44
N VAL A 28 -8.77 -15.45 12.29
CA VAL A 28 -7.75 -15.08 11.30
C VAL A 28 -6.33 -15.10 11.92
N GLN A 29 -6.22 -15.03 13.24
CA GLN A 29 -4.94 -14.94 13.95
C GLN A 29 -3.98 -16.08 13.60
N GLY A 30 -4.47 -17.32 13.53
CA GLY A 30 -3.64 -18.47 13.18
C GLY A 30 -3.01 -18.36 11.80
N ARG A 31 -3.77 -17.87 10.81
CA ARG A 31 -3.25 -17.62 9.46
C ARG A 31 -2.18 -16.52 9.46
N GLN A 32 -2.37 -15.48 10.27
CA GLN A 32 -1.41 -14.39 10.40
C GLN A 32 -0.09 -14.86 11.03
N ILE A 33 -0.14 -15.74 12.03
CA ILE A 33 1.06 -16.36 12.65
C ILE A 33 1.81 -17.20 11.61
N ILE A 34 1.11 -18.03 10.85
CA ILE A 34 1.71 -18.83 9.76
C ILE A 34 2.37 -17.91 8.73
N GLY A 35 1.69 -16.83 8.33
CA GLY A 35 2.22 -15.83 7.42
C GLY A 35 3.48 -15.14 7.96
N LEU A 36 3.51 -14.80 9.24
CA LEU A 36 4.69 -14.22 9.89
C LEU A 36 5.88 -15.20 9.87
N VAL A 37 5.66 -16.45 10.26
CA VAL A 37 6.73 -17.47 10.27
C VAL A 37 7.25 -17.70 8.84
N ALA A 38 6.35 -17.87 7.87
CA ALA A 38 6.72 -18.03 6.46
C ALA A 38 7.48 -16.80 5.93
N GLY A 39 7.06 -15.60 6.28
CA GLY A 39 7.72 -14.34 5.91
C GLY A 39 9.12 -14.22 6.49
N VAL A 40 9.33 -14.60 7.76
CA VAL A 40 10.66 -14.60 8.38
C VAL A 40 11.57 -15.63 7.71
N ILE A 41 11.07 -16.84 7.43
CA ILE A 41 11.85 -17.87 6.71
C ILE A 41 12.24 -17.35 5.32
N LEU A 42 11.29 -16.79 4.57
CA LEU A 42 11.55 -16.21 3.25
C LEU A 42 12.57 -15.06 3.30
N MET A 43 12.46 -14.19 4.31
CA MET A 43 13.42 -13.10 4.54
C MET A 43 14.84 -13.65 4.74
N ILE A 44 15.01 -14.71 5.54
CA ILE A 44 16.31 -15.36 5.77
C ILE A 44 16.83 -15.95 4.45
N ILE A 45 16.00 -16.68 3.70
CA ILE A 45 16.40 -17.30 2.42
C ILE A 45 16.84 -16.20 1.42
N LEU A 46 16.02 -15.15 1.26
CA LEU A 46 16.33 -14.07 0.33
C LEU A 46 17.57 -13.27 0.75
N SER A 47 17.86 -13.17 2.05
CA SER A 47 19.07 -12.48 2.53
C SER A 47 20.36 -13.23 2.19
N MET A 48 20.28 -14.52 1.83
CA MET A 48 21.42 -15.32 1.38
C MET A 48 21.63 -15.24 -0.13
N ILE A 49 20.68 -14.67 -0.88
CA ILE A 49 20.76 -14.55 -2.35
C ILE A 49 21.31 -13.16 -2.68
N ASP A 50 22.29 -13.12 -3.60
CA ASP A 50 22.77 -11.85 -4.11
C ASP A 50 21.71 -11.19 -4.99
N TYR A 51 21.29 -9.97 -4.60
CA TYR A 51 20.29 -9.23 -5.36
C TYR A 51 20.76 -8.90 -6.80
N VAL A 52 22.07 -8.78 -7.04
CA VAL A 52 22.61 -8.54 -8.38
C VAL A 52 22.30 -9.72 -9.29
N TRP A 53 22.40 -10.95 -8.76
CA TRP A 53 21.99 -12.16 -9.50
C TRP A 53 20.49 -12.12 -9.83
N LEU A 54 19.64 -11.76 -8.87
CA LEU A 54 18.19 -11.63 -9.09
C LEU A 54 17.86 -10.58 -10.15
N LEU A 55 18.58 -9.47 -10.17
CA LEU A 55 18.40 -8.39 -11.14
C LEU A 55 18.70 -8.81 -12.59
N ASN A 56 19.50 -9.87 -12.82
CA ASN A 56 19.74 -10.36 -14.18
C ASN A 56 18.47 -10.96 -14.80
N PHE A 57 17.51 -11.37 -14.01
CA PHE A 57 16.22 -11.92 -14.45
C PHE A 57 15.08 -10.90 -14.50
N TYR A 58 15.35 -9.61 -14.46
CA TYR A 58 14.35 -8.56 -14.34
C TYR A 58 13.24 -8.61 -15.42
N TRP A 59 13.58 -8.96 -16.67
CA TRP A 59 12.58 -9.15 -17.73
C TRP A 59 11.68 -10.37 -17.48
N ILE A 60 12.22 -11.44 -16.94
CA ILE A 60 11.45 -12.63 -16.57
C ILE A 60 10.50 -12.27 -15.43
N LEU A 61 11.00 -11.55 -14.42
CA LEU A 61 10.18 -11.06 -13.30
C LEU A 61 9.06 -10.13 -13.77
N TYR A 62 9.33 -9.27 -14.75
CA TYR A 62 8.31 -8.44 -15.38
C TYR A 62 7.26 -9.29 -16.12
N GLY A 63 7.68 -10.28 -16.88
CA GLY A 63 6.78 -11.23 -17.54
C GLY A 63 5.88 -11.97 -16.55
N ILE A 64 6.46 -12.49 -15.45
CA ILE A 64 5.72 -13.13 -14.37
C ILE A 64 4.68 -12.16 -13.77
N ASN A 65 5.05 -10.90 -13.53
CA ASN A 65 4.14 -9.88 -13.04
C ASN A 65 2.90 -9.70 -13.95
N ILE A 66 3.13 -9.50 -15.24
CA ILE A 66 2.04 -9.30 -16.19
C ILE A 66 1.17 -10.56 -16.30
N ILE A 67 1.78 -11.74 -16.40
CA ILE A 67 1.05 -13.02 -16.47
C ILE A 67 0.20 -13.22 -15.22
N ALA A 68 0.74 -12.99 -14.02
CA ALA A 68 0.02 -13.12 -12.77
C ALA A 68 -1.20 -12.19 -12.69
N LEU A 69 -1.06 -10.93 -13.14
CA LEU A 69 -2.17 -9.98 -13.19
C LEU A 69 -3.24 -10.35 -14.23
N VAL A 70 -2.84 -10.90 -15.38
CA VAL A 70 -3.77 -11.41 -16.39
C VAL A 70 -4.49 -12.65 -15.90
N CYS A 71 -3.78 -13.57 -15.22
CA CYS A 71 -4.39 -14.78 -14.63
C CYS A 71 -5.50 -14.44 -13.63
N VAL A 72 -5.36 -13.41 -12.82
CA VAL A 72 -6.45 -12.94 -11.93
C VAL A 72 -7.68 -12.52 -12.72
N LYS A 73 -7.47 -11.82 -13.83
CA LYS A 73 -8.60 -11.38 -14.68
C LYS A 73 -9.35 -12.55 -15.30
N LEU A 74 -8.65 -13.66 -15.59
CA LEU A 74 -9.24 -14.85 -16.24
C LEU A 74 -9.78 -15.88 -15.23
N PHE A 75 -9.08 -16.09 -14.13
CA PHE A 75 -9.32 -17.19 -13.18
C PHE A 75 -9.62 -16.71 -11.75
N GLY A 76 -9.63 -15.38 -11.52
CA GLY A 76 -9.85 -14.83 -10.19
C GLY A 76 -11.26 -15.09 -9.66
N THR A 77 -11.36 -15.32 -8.35
CA THR A 77 -12.62 -15.42 -7.64
C THR A 77 -13.22 -14.03 -7.42
N ASN A 78 -14.53 -13.92 -7.62
CA ASN A 78 -15.25 -12.67 -7.38
C ASN A 78 -15.61 -12.58 -5.88
N VAL A 79 -14.95 -11.68 -5.17
CA VAL A 79 -15.23 -11.38 -3.76
C VAL A 79 -15.70 -9.94 -3.66
N ASN A 80 -16.89 -9.71 -3.13
CA ASN A 80 -17.50 -8.38 -2.96
C ASN A 80 -17.57 -7.54 -4.26
N GLY A 81 -17.79 -8.20 -5.41
CA GLY A 81 -17.92 -7.53 -6.71
C GLY A 81 -16.59 -7.22 -7.41
N ALA A 82 -15.44 -7.63 -6.86
CA ALA A 82 -14.13 -7.44 -7.47
C ALA A 82 -13.38 -8.77 -7.64
N GLN A 83 -12.82 -9.00 -8.84
CA GLN A 83 -11.94 -10.13 -9.12
C GLN A 83 -10.48 -9.72 -8.83
N ARG A 84 -10.00 -9.98 -7.60
CA ARG A 84 -8.65 -9.59 -7.16
C ARG A 84 -7.84 -10.75 -6.61
N TRP A 85 -8.49 -11.88 -6.31
CA TRP A 85 -7.92 -12.99 -5.56
C TRP A 85 -7.90 -14.26 -6.40
N ILE A 86 -6.84 -15.05 -6.24
CA ILE A 86 -6.75 -16.43 -6.73
C ILE A 86 -6.82 -17.32 -5.49
N ASP A 87 -7.81 -18.22 -5.47
CA ASP A 87 -7.92 -19.22 -4.42
C ASP A 87 -6.88 -20.34 -4.67
N ILE A 88 -5.94 -20.49 -3.71
CA ILE A 88 -4.91 -21.55 -3.74
C ILE A 88 -5.31 -22.71 -2.79
N GLY A 89 -6.57 -22.71 -2.31
CA GLY A 89 -7.11 -23.74 -1.43
C GLY A 89 -6.83 -23.52 0.05
N VAL A 90 -5.63 -23.09 0.43
CA VAL A 90 -5.27 -22.80 1.83
C VAL A 90 -5.43 -21.31 2.17
N THR A 91 -5.18 -20.45 1.19
CA THR A 91 -5.27 -19.00 1.32
C THR A 91 -5.57 -18.34 -0.01
N ASN A 92 -6.15 -17.15 0.04
CA ASN A 92 -6.35 -16.33 -1.13
C ASN A 92 -5.06 -15.55 -1.43
N PHE A 93 -4.54 -15.70 -2.64
CA PHE A 93 -3.38 -14.98 -3.12
C PHE A 93 -3.83 -13.78 -3.98
N GLN A 94 -3.28 -12.60 -3.69
CA GLN A 94 -3.53 -11.39 -4.45
C GLN A 94 -2.29 -11.02 -5.27
N PRO A 95 -2.28 -11.23 -6.59
CA PRO A 95 -1.12 -10.94 -7.44
C PRO A 95 -0.70 -9.48 -7.45
N SER A 96 -1.59 -8.52 -7.23
CA SER A 96 -1.22 -7.11 -7.14
C SER A 96 -0.31 -6.80 -5.94
N GLU A 97 -0.36 -7.60 -4.85
CA GLU A 97 0.60 -7.48 -3.75
C GLU A 97 2.02 -7.90 -4.17
N LEU A 98 2.13 -9.00 -4.95
CA LEU A 98 3.41 -9.40 -5.54
C LEU A 98 3.90 -8.37 -6.56
N SER A 99 3.01 -7.76 -7.33
CA SER A 99 3.36 -6.73 -8.33
C SER A 99 4.11 -5.56 -7.72
N LYS A 100 3.79 -5.15 -6.49
CA LYS A 100 4.50 -4.07 -5.79
C LYS A 100 6.00 -4.36 -5.64
N ILE A 101 6.33 -5.61 -5.32
CA ILE A 101 7.73 -6.05 -5.17
C ILE A 101 8.39 -6.19 -6.53
N LEU A 102 7.73 -6.85 -7.48
CA LEU A 102 8.29 -7.12 -8.81
C LEU A 102 8.55 -5.83 -9.60
N VAL A 103 7.68 -4.82 -9.46
CA VAL A 103 7.85 -3.48 -10.06
C VAL A 103 9.09 -2.81 -9.50
N VAL A 104 9.31 -2.85 -8.17
CA VAL A 104 10.51 -2.26 -7.56
C VAL A 104 11.78 -2.92 -8.09
N VAL A 105 11.82 -4.24 -8.14
CA VAL A 105 13.00 -4.98 -8.64
C VAL A 105 13.24 -4.71 -10.13
N PHE A 106 12.18 -4.74 -10.94
CA PHE A 106 12.28 -4.48 -12.38
C PHE A 106 12.81 -3.06 -12.68
N PHE A 107 12.18 -2.04 -12.09
CA PHE A 107 12.56 -0.67 -12.36
C PHE A 107 13.91 -0.30 -11.76
N ALA A 108 14.33 -0.92 -10.66
CA ALA A 108 15.67 -0.72 -10.14
C ALA A 108 16.76 -1.08 -11.18
N LYS A 109 16.62 -2.22 -11.85
CA LYS A 109 17.55 -2.63 -12.91
C LYS A 109 17.37 -1.81 -14.17
N PHE A 110 16.13 -1.54 -14.58
CA PHE A 110 15.84 -0.73 -15.76
C PHE A 110 16.46 0.67 -15.65
N LEU A 111 16.26 1.34 -14.51
CA LEU A 111 16.77 2.70 -14.28
C LEU A 111 18.30 2.72 -14.16
N MET A 112 18.90 1.70 -13.52
CA MET A 112 20.35 1.56 -13.50
C MET A 112 20.95 1.43 -14.90
N ASN A 113 20.31 0.65 -15.80
CA ASN A 113 20.78 0.47 -17.17
C ASN A 113 20.60 1.73 -18.05
N HIS A 114 19.81 2.72 -17.62
CA HIS A 114 19.54 3.94 -18.35
C HIS A 114 19.96 5.18 -17.53
N GLU A 115 20.92 5.04 -16.62
CA GLU A 115 21.37 6.13 -15.73
C GLU A 115 21.81 7.36 -16.51
N ASP A 116 22.60 7.19 -17.57
CA ASP A 116 23.13 8.27 -18.39
C ASP A 116 22.07 8.98 -19.24
N ASP A 117 21.04 8.23 -19.68
CA ASP A 117 20.00 8.71 -20.61
C ASP A 117 18.64 8.92 -19.93
N LEU A 118 18.58 8.92 -18.60
CA LEU A 118 17.31 8.94 -17.85
C LEU A 118 16.42 10.14 -18.19
N ASN A 119 17.03 11.28 -18.45
CA ASN A 119 16.32 12.54 -18.74
C ASN A 119 15.96 12.68 -20.26
N SER A 120 16.22 11.67 -21.07
CA SER A 120 15.74 11.67 -22.47
C SER A 120 14.24 11.37 -22.52
N ALA A 121 13.51 12.07 -23.41
CA ALA A 121 12.09 11.82 -23.60
C ALA A 121 11.80 10.36 -23.99
N ALA A 122 12.72 9.73 -24.73
CA ALA A 122 12.59 8.34 -25.15
C ALA A 122 12.66 7.36 -23.96
N THR A 123 13.58 7.55 -23.03
CA THR A 123 13.72 6.70 -21.84
C THR A 123 12.54 6.88 -20.88
N ILE A 124 12.09 8.11 -20.67
CA ILE A 124 10.91 8.38 -19.87
C ILE A 124 9.66 7.74 -20.47
N LEU A 125 9.47 7.88 -21.79
CA LEU A 125 8.31 7.27 -22.46
C LEU A 125 8.38 5.73 -22.41
N LYS A 126 9.57 5.12 -22.51
CA LYS A 126 9.76 3.68 -22.29
C LYS A 126 9.40 3.29 -20.86
N ALA A 127 9.88 4.02 -19.85
CA ALA A 127 9.56 3.72 -18.45
C ALA A 127 8.05 3.80 -18.19
N VAL A 128 7.38 4.86 -18.67
CA VAL A 128 5.93 5.02 -18.58
C VAL A 128 5.21 3.91 -19.35
N GLY A 129 5.68 3.57 -20.55
CA GLY A 129 5.11 2.47 -21.34
C GLY A 129 5.23 1.10 -20.68
N LEU A 130 6.29 0.87 -19.88
CA LEU A 130 6.50 -0.37 -19.15
C LEU A 130 5.69 -0.46 -17.86
N ILE A 131 5.44 0.65 -17.16
CA ILE A 131 4.58 0.62 -15.96
C ILE A 131 3.09 0.61 -16.31
N ALA A 132 2.70 1.21 -17.44
CA ALA A 132 1.31 1.37 -17.84
C ALA A 132 0.52 0.04 -17.90
N PRO A 133 1.00 -1.08 -18.48
CA PRO A 133 0.29 -2.35 -18.47
C PRO A 133 -0.03 -2.85 -17.05
N THR A 134 0.93 -2.74 -16.12
CA THR A 134 0.71 -3.13 -14.72
C THR A 134 -0.39 -2.28 -14.08
N LEU A 135 -0.33 -0.94 -14.23
CA LEU A 135 -1.34 -0.04 -13.67
C LEU A 135 -2.71 -0.27 -14.29
N ILE A 136 -2.80 -0.42 -15.62
CA ILE A 136 -4.07 -0.68 -16.33
C ILE A 136 -4.69 -1.99 -15.85
N LEU A 137 -3.93 -3.08 -15.76
CA LEU A 137 -4.42 -4.37 -15.31
C LEU A 137 -4.97 -4.30 -13.88
N ILE A 138 -4.32 -3.55 -12.97
CA ILE A 138 -4.77 -3.38 -11.59
C ILE A 138 -6.03 -2.48 -11.52
N VAL A 139 -6.10 -1.40 -12.32
CA VAL A 139 -7.31 -0.58 -12.42
C VAL A 139 -8.50 -1.39 -12.93
N LEU A 140 -8.28 -2.30 -13.89
CA LEU A 140 -9.33 -3.22 -14.38
C LEU A 140 -9.81 -4.25 -13.35
N GLN A 141 -9.07 -4.41 -12.24
CA GLN A 141 -9.46 -5.21 -11.07
C GLN A 141 -10.16 -4.37 -9.98
N PRO A 142 -10.72 -3.22 -10.27
CA PRO A 142 -11.08 -2.03 -9.51
C PRO A 142 -10.31 -1.84 -8.17
N ASP A 143 -8.96 -1.91 -8.22
CA ASP A 143 -8.09 -1.70 -7.07
C ASP A 143 -7.32 -0.37 -7.20
N LEU A 144 -8.01 0.74 -6.89
CA LEU A 144 -7.45 2.08 -7.01
C LEU A 144 -6.34 2.35 -6.00
N SER A 145 -6.45 1.84 -4.78
CA SER A 145 -5.46 2.06 -3.72
C SER A 145 -4.11 1.45 -4.08
N THR A 146 -4.10 0.22 -4.56
CA THR A 146 -2.87 -0.45 -5.03
C THR A 146 -2.31 0.22 -6.28
N THR A 147 -3.16 0.63 -7.22
CA THR A 147 -2.74 1.39 -8.41
C THR A 147 -2.05 2.69 -8.03
N LEU A 148 -2.64 3.47 -7.13
CA LEU A 148 -2.06 4.72 -6.65
C LEU A 148 -0.74 4.48 -5.91
N SER A 149 -0.69 3.47 -5.05
CA SER A 149 0.53 3.11 -4.32
C SER A 149 1.68 2.78 -5.28
N ILE A 150 1.45 1.93 -6.29
CA ILE A 150 2.48 1.56 -7.28
C ILE A 150 2.89 2.78 -8.12
N ALA A 151 1.96 3.63 -8.52
CA ALA A 151 2.27 4.84 -9.27
C ALA A 151 3.14 5.81 -8.45
N LEU A 152 2.84 6.02 -7.18
CA LEU A 152 3.64 6.85 -6.28
C LEU A 152 5.04 6.28 -6.05
N VAL A 153 5.15 4.96 -5.87
CA VAL A 153 6.45 4.27 -5.75
C VAL A 153 7.26 4.42 -7.03
N PHE A 154 6.65 4.24 -8.19
CA PHE A 154 7.30 4.46 -9.48
C PHE A 154 7.81 5.90 -9.62
N CYS A 155 6.99 6.91 -9.28
CA CYS A 155 7.42 8.31 -9.28
C CYS A 155 8.59 8.57 -8.33
N ALA A 156 8.55 7.99 -7.13
CA ALA A 156 9.65 8.09 -6.16
C ALA A 156 10.94 7.46 -6.70
N MET A 157 10.86 6.29 -7.33
CA MET A 157 12.01 5.61 -7.95
C MET A 157 12.61 6.43 -9.10
N MET A 158 11.78 6.99 -9.98
CA MET A 158 12.21 7.87 -11.07
C MET A 158 12.91 9.13 -10.53
N TYR A 159 12.35 9.73 -9.47
CA TYR A 159 12.97 10.89 -8.82
C TYR A 159 14.35 10.54 -8.25
N LEU A 160 14.46 9.43 -7.53
CA LEU A 160 15.71 8.99 -6.91
C LEU A 160 16.77 8.55 -7.91
N ALA A 161 16.35 8.08 -9.07
CA ALA A 161 17.24 7.76 -10.18
C ALA A 161 17.83 9.02 -10.86
N GLY A 162 17.36 10.23 -10.51
CA GLY A 162 17.88 11.49 -11.03
C GLY A 162 17.02 12.15 -12.12
N LEU A 163 15.70 11.88 -12.11
CA LEU A 163 14.78 12.59 -13.01
C LEU A 163 14.82 14.10 -12.75
N SER A 164 14.96 14.89 -13.80
CA SER A 164 15.12 16.34 -13.69
C SER A 164 13.88 17.02 -13.11
N TYR A 165 14.08 18.01 -12.25
CA TYR A 165 13.00 18.81 -11.66
C TYR A 165 12.10 19.50 -12.70
N ARG A 166 12.63 19.77 -13.90
CA ARG A 166 11.84 20.33 -15.02
C ARG A 166 10.74 19.36 -15.43
N PHE A 167 11.05 18.07 -15.52
CA PHE A 167 10.08 17.03 -15.87
C PHE A 167 9.02 16.86 -14.79
N ILE A 168 9.46 16.84 -13.52
CA ILE A 168 8.56 16.74 -12.36
C ILE A 168 7.63 17.96 -12.32
N GLY A 169 8.18 19.15 -12.50
CA GLY A 169 7.40 20.39 -12.54
C GLY A 169 6.38 20.40 -13.69
N THR A 170 6.78 19.92 -14.88
CA THR A 170 5.85 19.78 -16.01
C THR A 170 4.75 18.77 -15.74
N LEU A 171 5.09 17.62 -15.15
CA LEU A 171 4.12 16.61 -14.78
C LEU A 171 3.10 17.14 -13.75
N ILE A 172 3.55 17.83 -12.72
CA ILE A 172 2.68 18.46 -11.71
C ILE A 172 1.81 19.55 -12.37
N ALA A 173 2.39 20.39 -13.24
CA ALA A 173 1.67 21.44 -13.94
C ALA A 173 0.55 20.90 -14.85
N ILE A 174 0.67 19.67 -15.33
CA ILE A 174 -0.38 18.99 -16.12
C ILE A 174 -1.37 18.27 -15.21
N LEU A 175 -0.87 17.51 -14.23
CA LEU A 175 -1.72 16.67 -13.35
C LEU A 175 -2.67 17.51 -12.49
N VAL A 176 -2.20 18.63 -11.94
CA VAL A 176 -3.03 19.46 -11.05
C VAL A 176 -4.27 20.03 -11.80
N PRO A 177 -4.15 20.69 -12.95
CA PRO A 177 -5.33 21.15 -13.69
C PRO A 177 -6.23 20.00 -14.14
N VAL A 178 -5.65 18.89 -14.61
CA VAL A 178 -6.44 17.71 -15.02
C VAL A 178 -7.25 17.15 -13.85
N THR A 179 -6.65 17.07 -12.66
CA THR A 179 -7.34 16.62 -11.45
C THR A 179 -8.47 17.57 -11.05
N ILE A 180 -8.23 18.88 -11.11
CA ILE A 180 -9.25 19.91 -10.81
C ILE A 180 -10.42 19.79 -11.80
N ILE A 181 -10.13 19.67 -13.09
CA ILE A 181 -11.16 19.50 -14.13
C ILE A 181 -11.93 18.18 -13.88
N PHE A 182 -11.23 17.08 -13.60
CA PHE A 182 -11.86 15.79 -13.32
C PHE A 182 -12.80 15.87 -12.11
N ILE A 183 -12.35 16.45 -11.00
CA ILE A 183 -13.18 16.64 -9.80
C ILE A 183 -14.40 17.52 -10.14
N SER A 184 -14.21 18.60 -10.90
CA SER A 184 -15.29 19.50 -11.31
C SER A 184 -16.36 18.79 -12.15
N ILE A 185 -15.97 17.82 -12.97
CA ILE A 185 -16.89 17.00 -13.75
C ILE A 185 -17.61 15.98 -12.87
N VAL A 186 -16.87 15.33 -11.96
CA VAL A 186 -17.41 14.28 -11.06
C VAL A 186 -18.48 14.84 -10.11
N VAL A 187 -18.36 16.11 -9.70
CA VAL A 187 -19.35 16.76 -8.82
C VAL A 187 -20.69 17.00 -9.55
N GLN A 188 -20.71 17.00 -10.88
CA GLN A 188 -21.95 17.24 -11.64
C GLN A 188 -22.90 16.04 -11.58
N PRO A 189 -24.21 16.25 -11.40
CA PRO A 189 -25.19 15.18 -11.53
C PRO A 189 -25.21 14.64 -12.97
N ASN A 190 -25.34 13.32 -13.14
CA ASN A 190 -25.39 12.63 -14.44
C ASN A 190 -24.09 12.68 -15.27
N GLN A 191 -22.93 12.69 -14.63
CA GLN A 191 -21.65 12.59 -15.33
C GLN A 191 -21.49 11.23 -16.05
N PRO A 192 -20.91 11.16 -17.27
CA PRO A 192 -20.84 9.93 -18.06
C PRO A 192 -19.61 9.06 -17.78
N PHE A 193 -18.66 9.51 -16.93
CA PHE A 193 -17.32 8.88 -16.81
C PHE A 193 -17.21 7.86 -15.70
N LEU A 194 -18.00 7.99 -14.62
CA LEU A 194 -17.94 7.12 -13.44
C LEU A 194 -19.29 6.44 -13.20
N HIS A 195 -19.23 5.22 -12.68
CA HIS A 195 -20.41 4.55 -12.15
C HIS A 195 -20.90 5.25 -10.87
N ASP A 196 -22.19 5.18 -10.61
CA ASP A 196 -22.84 5.87 -9.47
C ASP A 196 -22.16 5.58 -8.12
N TYR A 197 -21.70 4.35 -7.89
CA TYR A 197 -21.01 3.98 -6.66
C TYR A 197 -19.62 4.64 -6.53
N GLN A 198 -18.93 4.87 -7.65
CA GLN A 198 -17.61 5.54 -7.67
C GLN A 198 -17.78 7.04 -7.44
N GLN A 199 -18.79 7.63 -8.08
CA GLN A 199 -19.14 9.04 -7.87
C GLN A 199 -19.52 9.29 -6.40
N LYS A 200 -20.39 8.45 -5.82
CA LYS A 200 -20.80 8.54 -4.41
C LYS A 200 -19.62 8.50 -3.45
N ARG A 201 -18.60 7.67 -3.71
CA ARG A 201 -17.38 7.63 -2.88
C ARG A 201 -16.60 8.94 -2.92
N ILE A 202 -16.45 9.54 -4.11
CA ILE A 202 -15.78 10.84 -4.25
C ILE A 202 -16.61 11.94 -3.59
N LEU A 203 -17.94 11.94 -3.77
CA LEU A 203 -18.83 12.90 -3.13
C LEU A 203 -18.87 12.73 -1.62
N ALA A 204 -18.84 11.51 -1.10
CA ALA A 204 -18.75 11.25 0.35
C ALA A 204 -17.44 11.80 0.94
N TRP A 205 -16.37 11.81 0.13
CA TRP A 205 -15.10 12.44 0.54
C TRP A 205 -15.18 13.96 0.55
N LEU A 206 -15.83 14.58 -0.45
CA LEU A 206 -15.97 16.04 -0.57
C LEU A 206 -17.04 16.62 0.41
N GLU A 207 -18.20 15.96 0.53
CA GLU A 207 -19.34 16.37 1.34
C GLU A 207 -19.75 15.29 2.37
N PRO A 208 -18.91 14.98 3.33
CA PRO A 208 -19.11 13.81 4.21
C PRO A 208 -20.30 13.91 5.14
N GLN A 209 -20.74 15.13 5.46
CA GLN A 209 -21.93 15.33 6.28
C GLN A 209 -23.21 14.90 5.56
N LYS A 210 -23.24 15.02 4.25
CA LYS A 210 -24.38 14.65 3.41
C LYS A 210 -24.51 13.14 3.19
N TYR A 211 -23.37 12.43 3.23
CA TYR A 211 -23.28 10.99 3.03
C TYR A 211 -22.92 10.21 4.29
N ALA A 212 -23.16 10.81 5.47
CA ALA A 212 -22.74 10.25 6.76
C ALA A 212 -23.41 8.91 7.12
N SER A 213 -24.58 8.61 6.57
CA SER A 213 -25.32 7.38 6.84
C SER A 213 -24.89 6.18 6.00
N ASP A 214 -24.15 6.39 4.91
CA ASP A 214 -23.77 5.35 3.95
C ASP A 214 -22.24 5.19 3.89
N GLU A 215 -21.59 5.79 2.90
CA GLU A 215 -20.16 5.58 2.60
C GLU A 215 -19.23 6.14 3.69
N ALA A 216 -19.62 7.25 4.36
CA ALA A 216 -18.83 7.84 5.43
C ALA A 216 -19.06 7.17 6.81
N TYR A 217 -20.03 6.26 6.93
CA TYR A 217 -20.39 5.62 8.20
C TYR A 217 -19.21 4.87 8.82
N GLN A 218 -18.53 4.06 8.06
CA GLN A 218 -17.40 3.25 8.54
C GLN A 218 -16.21 4.12 8.97
N GLN A 219 -15.91 5.20 8.22
CA GLN A 219 -14.86 6.14 8.57
C GLN A 219 -15.19 6.92 9.87
N ASN A 220 -16.42 7.38 10.00
CA ASN A 220 -16.86 8.08 11.22
C ASN A 220 -16.75 7.17 12.46
N ASN A 221 -17.13 5.90 12.32
CA ASN A 221 -16.98 4.92 13.39
C ASN A 221 -15.50 4.60 13.69
N ALA A 222 -14.64 4.57 12.70
CA ALA A 222 -13.20 4.40 12.89
C ALA A 222 -12.59 5.56 13.68
N ILE A 223 -12.96 6.80 13.35
CA ILE A 223 -12.52 8.00 14.08
C ILE A 223 -13.03 7.98 15.53
N MET A 224 -14.31 7.62 15.74
CA MET A 224 -14.86 7.48 17.08
C MET A 224 -14.14 6.39 17.89
N ALA A 225 -13.80 5.26 17.26
CA ALA A 225 -13.03 4.18 17.89
C ALA A 225 -11.67 4.68 18.36
N ILE A 226 -10.89 5.33 17.49
CA ILE A 226 -9.58 5.90 17.82
C ILE A 226 -9.73 6.90 18.99
N GLY A 227 -10.68 7.82 18.91
CA GLY A 227 -10.92 8.82 19.95
C GLY A 227 -11.34 8.19 21.29
N SER A 228 -12.08 7.08 21.27
CA SER A 228 -12.56 6.40 22.48
C SER A 228 -11.44 5.69 23.25
N GLY A 229 -10.30 5.39 22.60
CA GLY A 229 -9.15 4.75 23.26
C GLY A 229 -8.34 5.69 24.14
N GLN A 230 -8.52 7.01 24.02
CA GLN A 230 -7.79 8.00 24.82
C GLN A 230 -6.26 7.79 24.80
N LEU A 231 -5.58 7.97 25.96
CA LEU A 231 -4.12 7.88 26.04
C LEU A 231 -3.61 6.43 26.03
N THR A 232 -4.22 5.55 26.83
CA THR A 232 -3.69 4.19 27.10
C THR A 232 -4.49 3.06 26.48
N GLY A 233 -5.62 3.37 25.84
CA GLY A 233 -6.50 2.39 25.24
C GLY A 233 -7.44 1.70 26.24
N LYS A 234 -8.38 0.94 25.69
CA LYS A 234 -9.34 0.14 26.48
C LYS A 234 -8.80 -1.25 26.84
N GLY A 235 -7.57 -1.57 26.42
CA GLY A 235 -6.94 -2.86 26.59
C GLY A 235 -7.19 -3.84 25.43
N LEU A 236 -6.20 -4.72 25.18
CA LEU A 236 -6.31 -5.78 24.16
C LEU A 236 -7.44 -6.76 24.51
N ASN A 237 -8.10 -7.29 23.47
CA ASN A 237 -9.24 -8.20 23.61
C ASN A 237 -10.43 -7.59 24.35
N ASN A 238 -10.63 -6.29 24.26
CA ASN A 238 -11.79 -5.64 24.83
C ASN A 238 -13.07 -6.18 24.18
N ASN A 239 -13.89 -6.90 24.94
CA ASN A 239 -15.13 -7.53 24.50
C ASN A 239 -16.40 -6.77 24.93
N THR A 240 -16.28 -5.47 25.22
CA THR A 240 -17.44 -4.64 25.51
C THR A 240 -18.33 -4.49 24.26
N THR A 241 -19.62 -4.41 24.44
CA THR A 241 -20.59 -4.20 23.33
C THR A 241 -20.41 -2.86 22.62
N THR A 242 -19.73 -1.91 23.26
CA THR A 242 -19.40 -0.60 22.70
C THR A 242 -18.10 -0.60 21.90
N SER A 243 -17.37 -1.71 21.82
CA SER A 243 -16.18 -1.85 21.00
C SER A 243 -16.56 -1.96 19.53
N VAL A 244 -15.79 -1.32 18.67
CA VAL A 244 -16.00 -1.30 17.22
C VAL A 244 -16.05 -2.70 16.61
N LYS A 245 -15.25 -3.64 17.12
CA LYS A 245 -15.23 -5.04 16.65
C LYS A 245 -16.49 -5.83 17.02
N ASN A 246 -17.09 -5.55 18.19
CA ASN A 246 -18.24 -6.30 18.72
C ASN A 246 -19.58 -5.68 18.35
N GLY A 247 -19.59 -4.36 18.09
CA GLY A 247 -20.80 -3.63 17.74
C GLY A 247 -21.19 -3.69 16.27
N ASN A 248 -20.43 -4.40 15.41
CA ASN A 248 -20.60 -4.42 13.96
C ASN A 248 -20.65 -3.02 13.31
N PHE A 249 -20.00 -2.03 13.93
CA PHE A 249 -19.99 -0.65 13.44
C PHE A 249 -19.09 -0.46 12.21
N ILE A 250 -18.13 -1.36 11.99
CA ILE A 250 -17.20 -1.35 10.86
C ILE A 250 -17.18 -2.75 10.24
N SER A 251 -17.36 -2.85 8.92
CA SER A 251 -17.14 -4.09 8.19
C SER A 251 -15.65 -4.36 8.03
N GLU A 252 -15.22 -5.62 8.22
CA GLU A 252 -13.83 -6.07 8.04
C GLU A 252 -12.80 -5.24 8.83
N PRO A 253 -12.96 -5.04 10.16
CA PRO A 253 -12.08 -4.20 10.97
C PRO A 253 -10.63 -4.73 11.01
N GLN A 254 -10.42 -6.03 10.76
CA GLN A 254 -9.10 -6.70 10.76
C GLN A 254 -8.25 -6.38 9.52
N THR A 255 -8.79 -5.75 8.49
CA THR A 255 -8.07 -5.41 7.24
C THR A 255 -7.95 -3.90 7.06
N ASP A 256 -8.99 -3.25 6.58
CA ASP A 256 -8.96 -1.86 6.13
C ASP A 256 -8.91 -0.86 7.30
N PHE A 257 -9.44 -1.22 8.46
CA PHE A 257 -9.53 -0.36 9.63
C PHE A 257 -8.75 -0.88 10.85
N ILE A 258 -7.70 -1.68 10.62
CA ILE A 258 -6.91 -2.24 11.72
C ILE A 258 -6.30 -1.15 12.61
N PHE A 259 -5.97 0.02 12.06
CA PHE A 259 -5.45 1.14 12.81
C PHE A 259 -6.48 1.72 13.80
N ALA A 260 -7.78 1.64 13.47
CA ALA A 260 -8.84 2.01 14.40
C ALA A 260 -8.90 1.09 15.63
N ILE A 261 -8.64 -0.22 15.43
CA ILE A 261 -8.53 -1.17 16.55
C ILE A 261 -7.28 -0.86 17.40
N VAL A 262 -6.14 -0.54 16.78
CA VAL A 262 -4.94 -0.07 17.50
C VAL A 262 -5.28 1.14 18.37
N GLY A 263 -5.97 2.14 17.80
CA GLY A 263 -6.37 3.35 18.52
C GLY A 263 -7.34 3.08 19.67
N GLU A 264 -8.32 2.20 19.46
CA GLU A 264 -9.30 1.85 20.51
C GLU A 264 -8.67 1.03 21.65
N GLU A 265 -7.87 0.00 21.32
CA GLU A 265 -7.37 -0.97 22.31
C GLU A 265 -6.04 -0.55 22.96
N LEU A 266 -5.12 0.07 22.21
CA LEU A 266 -3.81 0.51 22.69
C LEU A 266 -3.71 2.03 22.90
N GLY A 267 -4.74 2.78 22.52
CA GLY A 267 -4.81 4.22 22.68
C GLY A 267 -3.78 5.00 21.86
N PHE A 268 -3.61 6.26 22.22
CA PHE A 268 -2.67 7.17 21.56
C PHE A 268 -1.21 6.65 21.64
N VAL A 269 -0.81 6.10 22.77
CA VAL A 269 0.54 5.53 22.95
C VAL A 269 0.78 4.37 21.98
N GLY A 270 -0.20 3.47 21.82
CA GLY A 270 -0.12 2.37 20.86
C GLY A 270 -0.02 2.86 19.40
N CYS A 271 -0.81 3.88 19.03
CA CYS A 271 -0.71 4.51 17.73
C CYS A 271 0.68 5.11 17.47
N CYS A 272 1.24 5.83 18.44
CA CYS A 272 2.59 6.39 18.35
C CYS A 272 3.66 5.32 18.19
N ILE A 273 3.55 4.20 18.90
CA ILE A 273 4.48 3.07 18.77
C ILE A 273 4.42 2.47 17.36
N VAL A 274 3.21 2.21 16.84
CA VAL A 274 3.03 1.64 15.49
C VAL A 274 3.58 2.59 14.42
N ILE A 275 3.21 3.88 14.48
CA ILE A 275 3.72 4.89 13.54
C ILE A 275 5.24 5.04 13.66
N GLY A 276 5.77 5.06 14.89
CA GLY A 276 7.21 5.17 15.16
C GLY A 276 7.99 3.98 14.58
N LEU A 277 7.48 2.74 14.72
CA LEU A 277 8.10 1.56 14.14
C LEU A 277 8.07 1.59 12.61
N LEU A 278 6.94 1.98 11.99
CA LEU A 278 6.83 2.12 10.53
C LEU A 278 7.81 3.17 10.01
N LEU A 279 7.88 4.34 10.66
CA LEU A 279 8.81 5.40 10.32
C LEU A 279 10.27 4.93 10.48
N LEU A 280 10.57 4.20 11.55
CA LEU A 280 11.89 3.64 11.80
C LEU A 280 12.30 2.67 10.68
N ILE A 281 11.40 1.82 10.19
CA ILE A 281 11.66 0.92 9.07
C ILE A 281 11.96 1.73 7.80
N VAL A 282 11.13 2.74 7.48
CA VAL A 282 11.34 3.61 6.31
C VAL A 282 12.69 4.31 6.38
N VAL A 283 13.03 4.92 7.51
CA VAL A 283 14.32 5.60 7.72
C VAL A 283 15.48 4.63 7.56
N GLN A 284 15.39 3.44 8.14
CA GLN A 284 16.44 2.43 8.02
C GLN A 284 16.62 1.96 6.57
N CYS A 285 15.54 1.75 5.82
CA CYS A 285 15.62 1.43 4.39
C CYS A 285 16.35 2.55 3.62
N ILE A 286 16.02 3.81 3.86
CA ILE A 286 16.69 4.96 3.23
C ILE A 286 18.18 4.99 3.60
N LEU A 287 18.51 4.81 4.88
CA LEU A 287 19.92 4.81 5.33
C LEU A 287 20.74 3.66 4.74
N ILE A 288 20.12 2.50 4.52
CA ILE A 288 20.74 1.37 3.83
C ILE A 288 20.96 1.74 2.34
N GLY A 289 19.95 2.31 1.70
CA GLY A 289 20.03 2.76 0.30
C GLY A 289 21.14 3.79 0.08
N LEU A 290 21.31 4.75 0.99
CA LEU A 290 22.39 5.75 0.91
C LEU A 290 23.80 5.13 0.98
N ARG A 291 23.92 3.93 1.55
CA ARG A 291 25.19 3.19 1.65
C ARG A 291 25.38 2.13 0.57
N ALA A 292 24.39 1.95 -0.28
CA ALA A 292 24.46 0.98 -1.37
C ALA A 292 25.52 1.38 -2.39
N GLN A 293 26.25 0.40 -2.90
CA GLN A 293 27.40 0.61 -3.80
C GLN A 293 26.95 0.97 -5.22
N ASP A 294 25.78 0.50 -5.65
CA ASP A 294 25.23 0.68 -6.97
C ASP A 294 23.87 1.40 -6.95
N LEU A 295 23.50 1.95 -8.10
CA LEU A 295 22.21 2.67 -8.25
C LEU A 295 21.02 1.74 -8.03
N ALA A 296 21.10 0.48 -8.51
CA ALA A 296 20.00 -0.47 -8.35
C ALA A 296 19.69 -0.75 -6.87
N GLY A 297 20.72 -0.99 -6.04
CA GLY A 297 20.56 -1.20 -4.62
C GLY A 297 19.95 0.02 -3.91
N ARG A 298 20.36 1.25 -4.29
CA ARG A 298 19.74 2.49 -3.79
C ARG A 298 18.27 2.54 -4.14
N ILE A 299 17.91 2.29 -5.39
CA ILE A 299 16.53 2.36 -5.87
C ILE A 299 15.67 1.27 -5.22
N ILE A 300 16.17 0.04 -5.02
CA ILE A 300 15.44 -1.02 -4.32
C ILE A 300 15.11 -0.58 -2.90
N CYS A 301 16.11 -0.14 -2.13
CA CYS A 301 15.90 0.26 -0.75
C CYS A 301 14.91 1.44 -0.64
N CYS A 302 15.05 2.43 -1.52
CA CYS A 302 14.16 3.59 -1.53
C CYS A 302 12.76 3.24 -2.08
N GLY A 303 12.67 2.34 -3.07
CA GLY A 303 11.40 1.82 -3.57
C GLY A 303 10.61 1.09 -2.49
N VAL A 304 11.29 0.24 -1.70
CA VAL A 304 10.68 -0.44 -0.53
C VAL A 304 10.28 0.58 0.54
N ALA A 305 11.14 1.56 0.84
CA ALA A 305 10.81 2.63 1.79
C ALA A 305 9.58 3.43 1.34
N ALA A 306 9.51 3.80 0.07
CA ALA A 306 8.37 4.49 -0.51
C ALA A 306 7.10 3.61 -0.47
N GLN A 307 7.23 2.32 -0.79
CA GLN A 307 6.11 1.37 -0.73
C GLN A 307 5.52 1.27 0.68
N ILE A 308 6.36 1.06 1.69
CA ILE A 308 5.92 0.98 3.09
C ILE A 308 5.34 2.32 3.54
N GLY A 309 6.01 3.43 3.22
CA GLY A 309 5.59 4.78 3.60
C GLY A 309 4.23 5.14 3.01
N PHE A 310 4.06 5.02 1.70
CA PHE A 310 2.79 5.37 1.04
C PHE A 310 1.65 4.43 1.44
N GLN A 311 1.90 3.13 1.53
CA GLN A 311 0.87 2.17 1.94
C GLN A 311 0.43 2.41 3.39
N SER A 312 1.37 2.68 4.29
CA SER A 312 1.05 3.01 5.69
C SER A 312 0.28 4.32 5.79
N PHE A 313 0.71 5.34 5.04
CA PHE A 313 0.02 6.63 4.99
C PHE A 313 -1.42 6.49 4.47
N ILE A 314 -1.62 5.75 3.38
CA ILE A 314 -2.96 5.50 2.82
C ILE A 314 -3.82 4.74 3.82
N ASN A 315 -3.32 3.67 4.46
CA ASN A 315 -4.10 2.86 5.40
C ASN A 315 -4.46 3.64 6.67
N ILE A 316 -3.52 4.41 7.23
CA ILE A 316 -3.80 5.27 8.38
C ILE A 316 -4.78 6.38 7.98
N GLY A 317 -4.62 6.94 6.78
CA GLY A 317 -5.47 7.98 6.24
C GLY A 317 -6.90 7.55 5.96
N VAL A 318 -7.12 6.30 5.58
CA VAL A 318 -8.47 5.72 5.46
C VAL A 318 -9.15 5.64 6.82
N ALA A 319 -8.39 5.34 7.88
CA ALA A 319 -8.90 5.30 9.24
C ALA A 319 -9.11 6.69 9.87
N ASP A 320 -8.29 7.68 9.48
CA ASP A 320 -8.40 9.08 9.94
C ASP A 320 -8.70 10.03 8.76
N ARG A 321 -9.88 10.60 8.75
CA ARG A 321 -10.39 11.49 7.71
C ARG A 321 -9.55 12.74 7.44
N LYS A 322 -8.76 13.19 8.40
CA LYS A 322 -7.93 14.39 8.28
C LYS A 322 -6.62 14.17 7.52
N SER A 323 -6.21 12.93 7.34
CA SER A 323 -4.92 12.58 6.73
C SER A 323 -5.01 12.21 5.24
N VAL A 324 -6.20 12.25 4.62
CA VAL A 324 -6.43 11.99 3.19
C VAL A 324 -6.73 13.30 2.46
N VAL A 325 -5.93 14.32 2.71
CA VAL A 325 -5.90 15.55 1.90
C VAL A 325 -4.64 15.55 1.07
#